data_3257d10371eab8e437bfcd42d091471a
#
_entry.id   3257d10371eab8e437bfcd42d091471a
#
_cell.length_a   1.000
_cell.length_b   1.000
_cell.length_c   1.000
_cell.angle_alpha   90.00
_cell.angle_beta   90.00
_cell.angle_gamma   90.00
#
_symmetry.space_group_name_H-M   'P 1'
#
loop_
_entity.id
_entity.type
_entity.pdbx_description
1 polymer ?
#
loop_
_entity_poly.entity_id
_entity_poly.type
_entity_poly.pdbx_seq_one_letter_code
_entity_poly.pdbx_strand_id
1 'polypeptide(L)'
;SDLTIKKFTTDIEDATPLGRLFDMDVIRPDGLKVDREELDLEGRRCLICGGPAKVCSSRRIHTVAELQEKTTEILTEARDAQDIADAARLAVRALLYEVTTTPKPGLVDRRNSGSHRDMDVFTFMDSAAALYPYFEACARTGRETAEQPAPETFAALRPLGCEAEGEMLDATGGVNTHKGAVFSVGIVCAALGRLDRSLWADATRVLAEVSAMTAGLTEKDFAGVTAENAATVGQKLYIRYGITGVRGQVEAGLPAVLNVNRKS
;
A
#
# COMPACT_ATOMS: atom_id res chain seq x y z
N SER A 1 10.54 -34.86 15.21
CA SER A 1 11.79 -35.52 14.80
C SER A 1 12.64 -34.53 13.99
N ASP A 2 13.93 -34.81 13.84
CA ASP A 2 14.88 -34.00 13.08
C ASP A 2 14.44 -33.87 11.61
N LEU A 3 13.86 -34.94 11.06
CA LEU A 3 13.27 -34.93 9.72
C LEU A 3 12.09 -33.97 9.59
N THR A 4 11.24 -33.85 10.63
CA THR A 4 10.13 -32.88 10.64
C THR A 4 10.65 -31.46 10.64
N ILE A 5 11.71 -31.16 11.41
CA ILE A 5 12.37 -29.86 11.43
C ILE A 5 13.00 -29.56 10.07
N LYS A 6 13.69 -30.54 9.47
CA LYS A 6 14.30 -30.38 8.14
C LYS A 6 13.26 -30.10 7.06
N LYS A 7 12.13 -30.80 7.08
CA LYS A 7 11.02 -30.49 6.17
C LYS A 7 10.55 -29.05 6.32
N PHE A 8 10.32 -28.63 7.57
CA PHE A 8 9.85 -27.26 7.86
C PHE A 8 10.85 -26.18 7.39
N THR A 9 12.16 -26.36 7.64
CA THR A 9 13.17 -25.43 7.15
C THR A 9 13.24 -25.41 5.62
N THR A 10 13.11 -26.57 4.97
CA THR A 10 13.08 -26.67 3.50
C THR A 10 11.83 -25.98 2.92
N ASP A 11 10.66 -26.17 3.54
CA ASP A 11 9.44 -25.48 3.12
C ASP A 11 9.60 -23.94 3.20
N ILE A 12 10.26 -23.40 4.24
CA ILE A 12 10.60 -21.98 4.34
C ILE A 12 11.54 -21.53 3.22
N GLU A 13 12.62 -22.31 2.98
CA GLU A 13 13.61 -22.01 1.93
C GLU A 13 12.98 -21.99 0.53
N ASP A 14 12.01 -22.83 0.26
CA ASP A 14 11.43 -23.03 -1.07
C ASP A 14 10.12 -22.23 -1.30
N ALA A 15 9.49 -21.69 -0.23
CA ALA A 15 8.18 -21.03 -0.30
C ALA A 15 8.17 -19.71 -1.10
N THR A 16 9.27 -18.96 -1.06
CA THR A 16 9.34 -17.62 -1.69
C THR A 16 10.73 -17.37 -2.27
N PRO A 17 10.87 -16.41 -3.21
CA PRO A 17 12.19 -15.97 -3.68
C PRO A 17 13.11 -15.54 -2.52
N LEU A 18 12.58 -14.84 -1.52
CA LEU A 18 13.34 -14.44 -0.32
C LEU A 18 13.79 -15.66 0.49
N GLY A 19 12.93 -16.65 0.66
CA GLY A 19 13.25 -17.92 1.34
C GLY A 19 14.46 -18.62 0.72
N ARG A 20 14.64 -18.50 -0.60
CA ARG A 20 15.77 -19.07 -1.34
C ARG A 20 17.13 -18.50 -0.92
N LEU A 21 17.18 -17.35 -0.26
CA LEU A 21 18.40 -16.74 0.27
C LEU A 21 18.81 -17.35 1.62
N PHE A 22 17.92 -18.07 2.29
CA PHE A 22 18.25 -18.78 3.53
C PHE A 22 18.98 -20.10 3.24
N ASP A 23 19.89 -20.48 4.13
CA ASP A 23 20.59 -21.77 4.11
C ASP A 23 20.53 -22.35 5.53
N MET A 24 19.44 -23.11 5.79
CA MET A 24 19.12 -23.60 7.12
C MET A 24 19.53 -25.06 7.26
N ASP A 25 20.63 -25.28 7.97
CA ASP A 25 21.09 -26.62 8.29
C ASP A 25 20.45 -27.13 9.57
N VAL A 26 19.95 -28.35 9.52
CA VAL A 26 19.49 -29.09 10.71
C VAL A 26 20.59 -30.09 11.09
N ILE A 27 21.13 -29.92 12.30
CA ILE A 27 22.20 -30.74 12.84
C ILE A 27 21.61 -31.61 13.95
N ARG A 28 21.85 -32.91 13.86
CA ARG A 28 21.45 -33.88 14.88
C ARG A 28 22.35 -33.82 16.13
N PRO A 29 21.91 -34.37 17.28
CA PRO A 29 22.71 -34.39 18.50
C PRO A 29 24.07 -35.08 18.34
N ASP A 30 24.22 -35.97 17.38
CA ASP A 30 25.47 -36.63 17.02
C ASP A 30 26.39 -35.79 16.12
N GLY A 31 25.96 -34.58 15.74
CA GLY A 31 26.72 -33.67 14.89
C GLY A 31 26.52 -33.90 13.40
N LEU A 32 25.72 -34.89 12.98
CA LEU A 32 25.46 -35.15 11.56
C LEU A 32 24.38 -34.19 11.02
N LYS A 33 24.61 -33.70 9.80
CA LYS A 33 23.64 -32.90 9.07
C LYS A 33 22.51 -33.79 8.54
N VAL A 34 21.29 -33.26 8.58
CA VAL A 34 20.12 -33.86 7.91
C VAL A 34 20.04 -33.29 6.50
N ASP A 35 20.22 -34.15 5.50
CA ASP A 35 20.18 -33.76 4.09
C ASP A 35 18.74 -33.81 3.51
N ARG A 36 18.51 -33.08 2.41
CA ARG A 36 17.23 -33.08 1.68
C ARG A 36 16.89 -34.45 1.11
N GLU A 37 17.91 -35.20 0.70
CA GLU A 37 17.76 -36.53 0.16
C GLU A 37 17.16 -37.55 1.16
N GLU A 38 17.33 -37.35 2.47
CA GLU A 38 16.70 -38.19 3.50
C GLU A 38 15.15 -37.99 3.58
N LEU A 39 14.65 -36.98 2.92
CA LEU A 39 13.21 -36.65 2.81
C LEU A 39 12.68 -36.84 1.38
N ASP A 40 13.46 -37.48 0.49
CA ASP A 40 13.17 -37.62 -0.94
C ASP A 40 12.90 -36.23 -1.62
N LEU A 41 13.54 -35.16 -1.12
CA LEU A 41 13.40 -33.82 -1.66
C LEU A 41 14.53 -33.53 -2.67
N GLU A 42 14.16 -32.78 -3.72
CA GLU A 42 15.15 -32.32 -4.69
C GLU A 42 16.20 -31.41 -4.03
N GLY A 43 17.43 -31.49 -4.55
CA GLY A 43 18.51 -30.60 -4.17
C GLY A 43 18.18 -29.12 -4.53
N ARG A 44 18.86 -28.17 -3.87
CA ARG A 44 18.68 -26.76 -4.12
C ARG A 44 18.90 -26.40 -5.59
N ARG A 45 18.04 -25.52 -6.10
CA ARG A 45 18.14 -24.96 -7.45
C ARG A 45 18.95 -23.65 -7.43
N CYS A 46 19.66 -23.37 -8.52
CA CYS A 46 20.41 -22.15 -8.69
C CYS A 46 19.47 -20.92 -8.73
N LEU A 47 19.84 -19.84 -8.05
CA LEU A 47 19.06 -18.58 -8.00
C LEU A 47 18.95 -17.89 -9.38
N ILE A 48 19.95 -18.09 -10.26
CA ILE A 48 20.01 -17.43 -11.56
C ILE A 48 19.34 -18.26 -12.64
N CYS A 49 19.80 -19.52 -12.85
CA CYS A 49 19.37 -20.32 -13.99
C CYS A 49 18.35 -21.43 -13.65
N GLY A 50 18.00 -21.63 -12.37
CA GLY A 50 17.08 -22.68 -11.94
C GLY A 50 17.64 -24.11 -12.03
N GLY A 51 18.83 -24.31 -12.55
CA GLY A 51 19.51 -25.59 -12.59
C GLY A 51 20.00 -26.08 -11.22
N PRO A 52 20.63 -27.28 -11.10
CA PRO A 52 21.13 -27.75 -9.82
C PRO A 52 22.20 -26.83 -9.24
N ALA A 53 21.99 -26.31 -8.04
CA ALA A 53 22.89 -25.30 -7.42
C ALA A 53 24.31 -25.87 -7.22
N LYS A 54 24.46 -27.12 -6.83
CA LYS A 54 25.77 -27.82 -6.68
C LYS A 54 26.57 -27.79 -7.98
N VAL A 55 25.92 -27.96 -9.15
CA VAL A 55 26.59 -27.93 -10.47
C VAL A 55 27.05 -26.51 -10.81
N CYS A 56 26.19 -25.52 -10.63
CA CYS A 56 26.52 -24.11 -10.89
C CYS A 56 27.69 -23.66 -10.00
N SER A 57 27.66 -23.99 -8.72
CA SER A 57 28.71 -23.65 -7.75
C SER A 57 30.04 -24.32 -8.08
N SER A 58 30.06 -25.67 -8.28
CA SER A 58 31.29 -26.40 -8.54
C SER A 58 31.96 -26.01 -9.85
N ARG A 59 31.17 -25.70 -10.88
CA ARG A 59 31.66 -25.30 -12.21
C ARG A 59 31.83 -23.78 -12.37
N ARG A 60 31.47 -23.02 -11.36
CA ARG A 60 31.49 -21.53 -11.39
C ARG A 60 30.79 -20.98 -12.63
N ILE A 61 29.59 -21.49 -12.93
CA ILE A 61 28.83 -21.14 -14.13
C ILE A 61 28.43 -19.63 -14.10
N HIS A 62 28.16 -19.13 -12.91
CA HIS A 62 27.78 -17.74 -12.68
C HIS A 62 28.88 -17.01 -11.92
N THR A 63 29.07 -15.74 -12.24
CA THR A 63 30.00 -14.85 -11.53
C THR A 63 29.46 -14.43 -10.18
N VAL A 64 30.33 -13.94 -9.31
CA VAL A 64 29.92 -13.37 -8.01
C VAL A 64 29.06 -12.13 -8.22
N ALA A 65 29.38 -11.33 -9.25
CA ALA A 65 28.60 -10.12 -9.57
C ALA A 65 27.15 -10.46 -9.94
N GLU A 66 26.91 -11.45 -10.80
CA GLU A 66 25.57 -11.90 -11.17
C GLU A 66 24.77 -12.43 -9.95
N LEU A 67 25.46 -13.16 -9.05
CA LEU A 67 24.83 -13.63 -7.80
C LEU A 67 24.45 -12.48 -6.87
N GLN A 68 25.33 -11.49 -6.74
CA GLN A 68 25.05 -10.28 -5.93
C GLN A 68 23.90 -9.48 -6.50
N GLU A 69 23.87 -9.28 -7.82
CA GLU A 69 22.77 -8.59 -8.51
C GLU A 69 21.44 -9.31 -8.26
N LYS A 70 21.38 -10.62 -8.48
CA LYS A 70 20.16 -11.40 -8.25
C LYS A 70 19.72 -11.41 -6.78
N THR A 71 20.67 -11.46 -5.86
CA THR A 71 20.37 -11.36 -4.43
C THR A 71 19.79 -9.99 -4.07
N THR A 72 20.37 -8.92 -4.61
CA THR A 72 19.89 -7.55 -4.40
C THR A 72 18.49 -7.35 -4.97
N GLU A 73 18.22 -7.89 -6.17
CA GLU A 73 16.90 -7.90 -6.79
C GLU A 73 15.85 -8.55 -5.86
N ILE A 74 16.11 -9.78 -5.39
CA ILE A 74 15.22 -10.52 -4.49
C ILE A 74 14.95 -9.75 -3.19
N LEU A 75 15.99 -9.17 -2.59
CA LEU A 75 15.85 -8.38 -1.36
C LEU A 75 15.05 -7.10 -1.59
N THR A 76 15.25 -6.44 -2.72
CA THR A 76 14.53 -5.21 -3.09
C THR A 76 13.05 -5.52 -3.32
N GLU A 77 12.73 -6.54 -4.10
CA GLU A 77 11.34 -6.97 -4.34
C GLU A 77 10.61 -7.34 -3.03
N ALA A 78 11.28 -8.07 -2.13
CA ALA A 78 10.69 -8.45 -0.85
C ALA A 78 10.46 -7.23 0.05
N ARG A 79 11.38 -6.26 0.07
CA ARG A 79 11.23 -5.01 0.80
C ARG A 79 10.08 -4.18 0.22
N ASP A 80 10.02 -4.03 -1.10
CA ASP A 80 8.98 -3.25 -1.76
C ASP A 80 7.59 -3.86 -1.52
N ALA A 81 7.46 -5.18 -1.57
CA ALA A 81 6.21 -5.86 -1.23
C ALA A 81 5.80 -5.62 0.23
N GLN A 82 6.77 -5.63 1.16
CA GLN A 82 6.51 -5.33 2.57
C GLN A 82 6.08 -3.86 2.77
N ASP A 83 6.75 -2.91 2.12
CA ASP A 83 6.43 -1.48 2.20
C ASP A 83 5.03 -1.20 1.63
N ILE A 84 4.66 -1.80 0.50
CA ILE A 84 3.33 -1.71 -0.09
C ILE A 84 2.25 -2.21 0.88
N ALA A 85 2.44 -3.39 1.47
CA ALA A 85 1.52 -3.94 2.46
C ALA A 85 1.44 -3.09 3.73
N ASP A 86 2.57 -2.49 4.17
CA ASP A 86 2.61 -1.58 5.31
C ASP A 86 1.82 -0.28 5.05
N ALA A 87 1.93 0.31 3.86
CA ALA A 87 1.17 1.50 3.49
C ALA A 87 -0.35 1.22 3.56
N ALA A 88 -0.80 0.10 2.99
CA ALA A 88 -2.20 -0.31 3.04
C ALA A 88 -2.70 -0.56 4.48
N ARG A 89 -1.90 -1.25 5.30
CA ARG A 89 -2.22 -1.48 6.72
C ARG A 89 -2.33 -0.18 7.51
N LEU A 90 -1.43 0.77 7.26
CA LEU A 90 -1.46 2.09 7.88
C LEU A 90 -2.71 2.87 7.48
N ALA A 91 -3.12 2.82 6.21
CA ALA A 91 -4.34 3.45 5.71
C ALA A 91 -5.59 2.89 6.39
N VAL A 92 -5.78 1.57 6.36
CA VAL A 92 -6.93 0.92 7.03
C VAL A 92 -6.94 1.23 8.53
N ARG A 93 -5.78 1.15 9.20
CA ARG A 93 -5.67 1.50 10.62
C ARG A 93 -6.07 2.95 10.89
N ALA A 94 -5.70 3.88 10.01
CA ALA A 94 -6.10 5.29 10.16
C ALA A 94 -7.62 5.47 10.04
N LEU A 95 -8.28 4.78 9.10
CA LEU A 95 -9.74 4.80 8.97
C LEU A 95 -10.44 4.23 10.21
N LEU A 96 -9.93 3.10 10.75
CA LEU A 96 -10.47 2.51 11.97
C LEU A 96 -10.29 3.42 13.20
N TYR A 97 -9.15 4.08 13.33
CA TYR A 97 -8.90 5.05 14.40
C TYR A 97 -9.79 6.29 14.24
N GLU A 98 -9.99 6.75 13.00
CA GLU A 98 -10.87 7.88 12.72
C GLU A 98 -12.29 7.60 13.18
N VAL A 99 -12.90 6.48 12.75
CA VAL A 99 -14.30 6.18 13.09
C VAL A 99 -14.48 5.89 14.58
N THR A 100 -13.47 5.34 15.27
CA THR A 100 -13.55 5.03 16.70
C THR A 100 -13.21 6.22 17.62
N THR A 101 -12.65 7.30 17.09
CA THR A 101 -12.38 8.52 17.85
C THR A 101 -13.70 9.15 18.34
N THR A 102 -13.74 9.51 19.64
CA THR A 102 -14.95 10.02 20.31
C THR A 102 -14.56 11.14 21.28
N PRO A 103 -15.36 12.23 21.42
CA PRO A 103 -16.59 12.51 20.69
C PRO A 103 -16.34 13.14 19.31
N LYS A 104 -17.20 12.82 18.32
CA LYS A 104 -17.26 13.49 17.01
C LYS A 104 -18.66 14.06 16.79
N PRO A 105 -18.94 15.32 17.19
CA PRO A 105 -20.27 15.88 17.06
C PRO A 105 -20.80 15.85 15.63
N GLY A 106 -21.98 15.22 15.43
CA GLY A 106 -22.63 15.11 14.13
C GLY A 106 -22.08 14.03 13.19
N LEU A 107 -20.98 13.37 13.54
CA LEU A 107 -20.38 12.29 12.77
C LEU A 107 -20.53 10.94 13.48
N VAL A 108 -20.38 9.86 12.72
CA VAL A 108 -20.35 8.52 13.28
C VAL A 108 -19.11 8.35 14.15
N ASP A 109 -19.31 7.89 15.36
CA ASP A 109 -18.26 7.47 16.28
C ASP A 109 -18.64 6.15 16.98
N ARG A 110 -17.80 5.64 17.87
CA ARG A 110 -18.08 4.37 18.58
C ARG A 110 -19.28 4.41 19.54
N ARG A 111 -19.88 5.60 19.81
CA ARG A 111 -20.99 5.76 20.74
C ARG A 111 -22.33 5.93 20.03
N ASN A 112 -22.31 6.60 18.86
CA ASN A 112 -23.54 6.88 18.13
C ASN A 112 -23.25 7.21 16.65
N SER A 113 -24.32 7.21 15.85
CA SER A 113 -24.27 7.47 14.41
C SER A 113 -24.28 8.97 14.05
N GLY A 114 -24.18 9.89 15.02
CA GLY A 114 -24.23 11.32 14.76
C GLY A 114 -25.52 11.75 14.08
N SER A 115 -25.42 12.42 12.96
CA SER A 115 -26.56 12.86 12.14
C SER A 115 -27.03 11.82 11.11
N HIS A 116 -26.36 10.66 11.03
CA HIS A 116 -26.62 9.61 10.05
C HIS A 116 -27.65 8.60 10.56
N ARG A 117 -28.50 8.09 9.64
CA ARG A 117 -29.50 7.08 9.92
C ARG A 117 -29.25 5.77 9.17
N ASP A 118 -28.32 5.80 8.24
CA ASP A 118 -27.99 4.78 7.25
C ASP A 118 -26.64 4.10 7.48
N MET A 119 -25.88 4.57 8.50
CA MET A 119 -24.56 4.05 8.81
C MET A 119 -24.23 4.14 10.31
N ASP A 120 -23.38 3.24 10.76
CA ASP A 120 -22.84 3.17 12.11
C ASP A 120 -21.34 2.82 12.08
N VAL A 121 -20.73 2.59 13.25
CA VAL A 121 -19.32 2.25 13.37
C VAL A 121 -18.96 0.96 12.61
N PHE A 122 -19.86 -0.03 12.57
CA PHE A 122 -19.62 -1.31 11.88
C PHE A 122 -19.65 -1.13 10.37
N THR A 123 -20.57 -0.32 9.84
CA THR A 123 -20.60 0.06 8.41
C THR A 123 -19.27 0.68 7.97
N PHE A 124 -18.66 1.52 8.80
CA PHE A 124 -17.33 2.09 8.54
C PHE A 124 -16.20 1.06 8.63
N MET A 125 -16.28 0.11 9.56
CA MET A 125 -15.30 -0.97 9.70
C MET A 125 -15.32 -1.91 8.49
N ASP A 126 -16.51 -2.30 8.02
CA ASP A 126 -16.69 -3.15 6.83
C ASP A 126 -16.11 -2.45 5.59
N SER A 127 -16.42 -1.17 5.41
CA SER A 127 -15.87 -0.35 4.35
C SER A 127 -14.34 -0.25 4.43
N ALA A 128 -13.77 0.00 5.62
CA ALA A 128 -12.33 0.11 5.79
C ALA A 128 -11.61 -1.20 5.46
N ALA A 129 -12.20 -2.34 5.83
CA ALA A 129 -11.67 -3.67 5.52
C ALA A 129 -11.70 -3.95 4.01
N ALA A 130 -12.80 -3.62 3.32
CA ALA A 130 -12.94 -3.79 1.88
C ALA A 130 -11.94 -2.94 1.08
N LEU A 131 -11.53 -1.78 1.60
CA LEU A 131 -10.60 -0.87 0.94
C LEU A 131 -9.12 -1.26 1.07
N TYR A 132 -8.75 -2.31 1.82
CA TYR A 132 -7.35 -2.74 1.94
C TYR A 132 -6.69 -3.01 0.58
N PRO A 133 -7.29 -3.82 -0.34
CA PRO A 133 -6.69 -4.10 -1.65
C PRO A 133 -6.47 -2.84 -2.49
N TYR A 134 -7.38 -1.89 -2.40
CA TYR A 134 -7.26 -0.61 -3.08
C TYR A 134 -6.05 0.20 -2.59
N PHE A 135 -5.86 0.33 -1.27
CA PHE A 135 -4.70 1.05 -0.74
C PHE A 135 -3.38 0.35 -1.09
N GLU A 136 -3.38 -0.98 -1.11
CA GLU A 136 -2.24 -1.76 -1.59
C GLU A 136 -1.94 -1.47 -3.07
N ALA A 137 -2.97 -1.46 -3.92
CA ALA A 137 -2.83 -1.12 -5.34
C ALA A 137 -2.32 0.31 -5.55
N CYS A 138 -2.79 1.28 -4.76
CA CYS A 138 -2.27 2.65 -4.80
C CYS A 138 -0.78 2.74 -4.45
N ALA A 139 -0.34 2.08 -3.38
CA ALA A 139 1.06 2.06 -2.98
C ALA A 139 1.94 1.36 -4.03
N ARG A 140 1.46 0.26 -4.61
CA ARG A 140 2.11 -0.45 -5.71
C ARG A 140 2.27 0.44 -6.94
N THR A 141 1.19 1.10 -7.38
CA THR A 141 1.24 2.05 -8.49
C THR A 141 2.25 3.16 -8.23
N GLY A 142 2.29 3.69 -7.01
CA GLY A 142 3.31 4.65 -6.60
C GLY A 142 4.74 4.13 -6.78
N ARG A 143 5.01 2.89 -6.34
CA ARG A 143 6.32 2.25 -6.48
C ARG A 143 6.70 2.04 -7.94
N GLU A 144 5.79 1.51 -8.75
CA GLU A 144 6.00 1.19 -10.15
C GLU A 144 6.21 2.45 -11.02
N THR A 145 5.66 3.59 -10.61
CA THR A 145 5.77 4.87 -11.32
C THR A 145 6.73 5.86 -10.65
N ALA A 146 7.54 5.43 -9.68
CA ALA A 146 8.39 6.32 -8.89
C ALA A 146 9.36 7.16 -9.74
N GLU A 147 9.89 6.59 -10.83
CA GLU A 147 10.80 7.25 -11.76
C GLU A 147 10.08 8.09 -12.83
N GLN A 148 8.75 8.01 -12.92
CA GLN A 148 7.95 8.79 -13.86
C GLN A 148 7.58 10.16 -13.25
N PRO A 149 7.17 11.15 -14.08
CA PRO A 149 6.63 12.41 -13.57
C PRO A 149 5.47 12.18 -12.60
N ALA A 150 5.48 12.84 -11.46
CA ALA A 150 4.50 12.61 -10.39
C ALA A 150 3.03 12.69 -10.83
N PRO A 151 2.60 13.57 -11.74
CA PRO A 151 1.22 13.61 -12.23
C PRO A 151 0.78 12.34 -12.99
N GLU A 152 1.70 11.56 -13.56
CA GLU A 152 1.38 10.29 -14.23
C GLU A 152 0.93 9.23 -13.24
N THR A 153 1.55 9.19 -12.04
CA THR A 153 1.07 8.35 -10.95
C THR A 153 -0.38 8.68 -10.61
N PHE A 154 -0.72 9.94 -10.42
CA PHE A 154 -2.09 10.33 -10.12
C PHE A 154 -3.08 9.94 -11.23
N ALA A 155 -2.69 10.08 -12.50
CA ALA A 155 -3.52 9.64 -13.62
C ALA A 155 -3.81 8.13 -13.57
N ALA A 156 -2.83 7.31 -13.19
CA ALA A 156 -2.97 5.86 -13.03
C ALA A 156 -3.86 5.46 -11.84
N LEU A 157 -3.99 6.32 -10.81
CA LEU A 157 -4.86 6.05 -9.64
C LEU A 157 -6.35 6.24 -9.94
N ARG A 158 -6.72 7.04 -10.94
CA ARG A 158 -8.14 7.38 -11.20
C ARG A 158 -9.04 6.16 -11.44
N PRO A 159 -8.69 5.20 -12.30
CA PRO A 159 -9.51 4.00 -12.49
C PRO A 159 -9.61 3.17 -11.21
N LEU A 160 -8.50 2.98 -10.46
CA LEU A 160 -8.49 2.25 -9.20
C LEU A 160 -9.45 2.88 -8.16
N GLY A 161 -9.50 4.22 -8.09
CA GLY A 161 -10.41 4.93 -7.20
C GLY A 161 -11.88 4.72 -7.56
N CYS A 162 -12.22 4.62 -8.85
CA CYS A 162 -13.59 4.33 -9.29
C CYS A 162 -14.02 2.90 -8.92
N GLU A 163 -13.12 1.92 -9.08
CA GLU A 163 -13.36 0.54 -8.67
C GLU A 163 -13.56 0.43 -7.16
N ALA A 164 -12.69 1.07 -6.38
CA ALA A 164 -12.75 1.09 -4.93
C ALA A 164 -14.04 1.74 -4.38
N GLU A 165 -14.57 2.77 -5.06
CA GLU A 165 -15.89 3.32 -4.71
C GLU A 165 -17.00 2.26 -4.86
N GLY A 166 -16.93 1.41 -5.90
CA GLY A 166 -17.83 0.27 -6.10
C GLY A 166 -17.71 -0.76 -4.97
N GLU A 167 -16.49 -1.20 -4.66
CA GLU A 167 -16.21 -2.17 -3.58
C GLU A 167 -16.68 -1.64 -2.21
N MET A 168 -16.47 -0.35 -1.93
CA MET A 168 -16.97 0.31 -0.73
C MET A 168 -18.50 0.26 -0.65
N LEU A 169 -19.20 0.56 -1.74
CA LEU A 169 -20.66 0.54 -1.79
C LEU A 169 -21.20 -0.88 -1.65
N ASP A 170 -20.57 -1.86 -2.27
CA ASP A 170 -20.95 -3.28 -2.15
C ASP A 170 -20.80 -3.77 -0.70
N ALA A 171 -19.69 -3.44 -0.04
CA ALA A 171 -19.43 -3.83 1.35
C ALA A 171 -20.38 -3.16 2.36
N THR A 172 -20.97 -2.02 2.01
CA THR A 172 -21.82 -1.22 2.92
C THR A 172 -23.29 -1.23 2.54
N GLY A 173 -23.71 -2.07 1.59
CA GLY A 173 -25.09 -2.09 1.13
C GLY A 173 -25.54 -0.81 0.42
N GLY A 174 -24.64 -0.15 -0.30
CA GLY A 174 -24.90 1.07 -1.06
C GLY A 174 -24.65 2.37 -0.29
N VAL A 175 -24.12 2.28 0.95
CA VAL A 175 -23.88 3.47 1.77
C VAL A 175 -22.50 4.06 1.52
N ASN A 176 -22.46 5.36 1.21
CA ASN A 176 -21.22 6.09 1.00
C ASN A 176 -20.55 6.50 2.33
N THR A 177 -19.57 5.71 2.75
CA THR A 177 -18.82 5.92 4.00
C THR A 177 -17.49 6.66 3.79
N HIS A 178 -16.64 6.14 2.89
CA HIS A 178 -15.23 6.54 2.75
C HIS A 178 -14.85 7.15 1.40
N LYS A 179 -15.80 7.64 0.59
CA LYS A 179 -15.49 8.22 -0.74
C LYS A 179 -14.40 9.31 -0.70
N GLY A 180 -14.45 10.18 0.30
CA GLY A 180 -13.42 11.20 0.51
C GLY A 180 -12.07 10.60 0.89
N ALA A 181 -12.06 9.52 1.67
CA ALA A 181 -10.86 8.80 2.07
C ALA A 181 -10.29 7.97 0.90
N VAL A 182 -11.11 7.32 0.09
CA VAL A 182 -10.67 6.68 -1.16
C VAL A 182 -9.83 7.67 -1.96
N PHE A 183 -10.32 8.86 -2.19
CA PHE A 183 -9.57 9.88 -2.92
C PHE A 183 -8.31 10.33 -2.18
N SER A 184 -8.40 10.81 -0.95
CA SER A 184 -7.27 11.46 -0.26
C SER A 184 -6.24 10.46 0.29
N VAL A 185 -6.68 9.37 0.92
CA VAL A 185 -5.77 8.37 1.50
C VAL A 185 -5.14 7.50 0.41
N GLY A 186 -5.85 7.21 -0.68
CA GLY A 186 -5.28 6.53 -1.85
C GLY A 186 -4.10 7.30 -2.45
N ILE A 187 -4.22 8.64 -2.60
CA ILE A 187 -3.11 9.49 -3.07
C ILE A 187 -1.93 9.45 -2.08
N VAL A 188 -2.20 9.48 -0.76
CA VAL A 188 -1.13 9.35 0.26
C VAL A 188 -0.45 7.98 0.16
N CYS A 189 -1.18 6.88 -0.02
CA CYS A 189 -0.58 5.56 -0.21
C CYS A 189 0.32 5.51 -1.44
N ALA A 190 -0.08 6.12 -2.54
CA ALA A 190 0.76 6.22 -3.73
C ALA A 190 2.00 7.10 -3.50
N ALA A 191 1.88 8.21 -2.78
CA ALA A 191 3.02 9.03 -2.39
C ALA A 191 4.03 8.25 -1.52
N LEU A 192 3.54 7.44 -0.57
CA LEU A 192 4.39 6.53 0.21
C LEU A 192 5.10 5.51 -0.69
N GLY A 193 4.39 4.94 -1.67
CA GLY A 193 4.97 4.03 -2.65
C GLY A 193 6.09 4.64 -3.48
N ARG A 194 5.97 5.92 -3.88
CA ARG A 194 7.00 6.65 -4.63
C ARG A 194 8.24 6.96 -3.82
N LEU A 195 8.10 7.09 -2.50
CA LEU A 195 9.18 7.49 -1.60
C LEU A 195 9.91 6.28 -0.99
N ASP A 196 11.21 6.46 -0.70
CA ASP A 196 11.93 5.51 0.14
C ASP A 196 11.32 5.44 1.54
N ARG A 197 11.32 4.25 2.12
CA ARG A 197 10.75 3.99 3.46
C ARG A 197 11.27 4.92 4.54
N SER A 198 12.54 5.32 4.48
CA SER A 198 13.16 6.22 5.46
C SER A 198 12.52 7.62 5.50
N LEU A 199 11.84 8.02 4.41
CA LEU A 199 11.17 9.32 4.29
C LEU A 199 9.72 9.30 4.82
N TRP A 200 9.14 8.14 5.12
CA TRP A 200 7.74 8.03 5.55
C TRP A 200 7.44 8.72 6.87
N ALA A 201 8.43 8.86 7.74
CA ALA A 201 8.30 9.60 9.00
C ALA A 201 8.31 11.13 8.83
N ASP A 202 8.76 11.63 7.69
CA ASP A 202 8.74 13.05 7.36
C ASP A 202 7.43 13.42 6.64
N ALA A 203 6.43 13.85 7.41
CA ALA A 203 5.14 14.26 6.88
C ALA A 203 5.28 15.36 5.81
N THR A 204 6.27 16.25 5.90
CA THR A 204 6.49 17.33 4.93
C THR A 204 6.89 16.76 3.57
N ARG A 205 7.76 15.75 3.57
CA ARG A 205 8.17 15.06 2.34
C ARG A 205 7.00 14.30 1.70
N VAL A 206 6.25 13.53 2.48
CA VAL A 206 5.10 12.78 1.98
C VAL A 206 4.06 13.73 1.38
N LEU A 207 3.74 14.82 2.06
CA LEU A 207 2.73 15.77 1.58
C LEU A 207 3.21 16.65 0.42
N ALA A 208 4.51 16.88 0.29
CA ALA A 208 5.08 17.50 -0.90
C ALA A 208 4.93 16.59 -2.13
N GLU A 209 5.11 15.27 -1.97
CA GLU A 209 4.88 14.29 -3.04
C GLU A 209 3.40 14.23 -3.44
N VAL A 210 2.48 14.26 -2.48
CA VAL A 210 1.02 14.39 -2.73
C VAL A 210 0.72 15.62 -3.61
N SER A 211 1.29 16.77 -3.26
CA SER A 211 1.11 18.02 -4.02
C SER A 211 1.69 17.91 -5.44
N ALA A 212 2.89 17.31 -5.58
CA ALA A 212 3.52 17.10 -6.88
C ALA A 212 2.69 16.20 -7.80
N MET A 213 2.12 15.12 -7.26
CA MET A 213 1.25 14.20 -8.00
C MET A 213 -0.04 14.87 -8.47
N THR A 214 -0.59 15.79 -7.69
CA THR A 214 -1.90 16.42 -7.92
C THR A 214 -1.80 17.84 -8.49
N ALA A 215 -0.65 18.25 -8.97
CA ALA A 215 -0.43 19.56 -9.55
C ALA A 215 -1.40 19.84 -10.73
N GLY A 216 -2.07 20.99 -10.69
CA GLY A 216 -3.07 21.41 -11.69
C GLY A 216 -4.40 20.65 -11.62
N LEU A 217 -4.64 19.91 -10.54
CA LEU A 217 -5.88 19.12 -10.36
C LEU A 217 -7.13 20.01 -10.31
N THR A 218 -7.09 21.09 -9.53
CA THR A 218 -8.24 21.98 -9.38
C THR A 218 -8.56 22.70 -10.68
N GLU A 219 -7.55 23.14 -11.43
CA GLU A 219 -7.76 23.76 -12.73
C GLU A 219 -8.43 22.79 -13.70
N LYS A 220 -7.95 21.54 -13.79
CA LYS A 220 -8.51 20.51 -14.68
C LYS A 220 -9.93 20.08 -14.29
N ASP A 221 -10.17 19.80 -13.01
CA ASP A 221 -11.45 19.25 -12.53
C ASP A 221 -12.56 20.30 -12.46
N PHE A 222 -12.24 21.58 -12.41
CA PHE A 222 -13.21 22.67 -12.43
C PHE A 222 -13.25 23.45 -13.75
N ALA A 223 -12.42 23.07 -14.73
CA ALA A 223 -12.47 23.67 -16.07
C ALA A 223 -13.86 23.52 -16.68
N GLY A 224 -14.47 24.63 -17.13
CA GLY A 224 -15.78 24.63 -17.77
C GLY A 224 -16.97 24.33 -16.84
N VAL A 225 -16.77 24.22 -15.53
CA VAL A 225 -17.88 24.11 -14.56
C VAL A 225 -18.58 25.44 -14.43
N THR A 226 -19.90 25.47 -14.68
CA THR A 226 -20.77 26.66 -14.59
C THR A 226 -21.94 26.38 -13.64
N ALA A 227 -22.70 27.41 -13.31
CA ALA A 227 -23.88 27.26 -12.46
C ALA A 227 -24.94 26.31 -13.07
N GLU A 228 -25.00 26.24 -14.41
CA GLU A 228 -25.95 25.42 -15.14
C GLU A 228 -25.56 23.94 -15.18
N ASN A 229 -24.25 23.62 -15.19
CA ASN A 229 -23.76 22.25 -15.34
C ASN A 229 -23.19 21.64 -14.06
N ALA A 230 -23.13 22.37 -12.95
CA ALA A 230 -22.62 21.89 -11.66
C ALA A 230 -23.48 20.75 -11.10
N ALA A 231 -23.02 19.50 -11.27
CA ALA A 231 -23.74 18.28 -10.87
C ALA A 231 -23.53 17.93 -9.38
N THR A 232 -22.34 18.19 -8.82
CA THR A 232 -21.97 17.78 -7.46
C THR A 232 -22.03 18.95 -6.47
N VAL A 233 -22.18 18.62 -5.17
CA VAL A 233 -22.13 19.62 -4.10
C VAL A 233 -20.80 20.39 -4.12
N GLY A 234 -19.66 19.69 -4.35
CA GLY A 234 -18.35 20.32 -4.45
C GLY A 234 -18.26 21.32 -5.59
N GLN A 235 -18.79 21.02 -6.78
CA GLN A 235 -18.87 21.96 -7.91
C GLN A 235 -19.74 23.17 -7.59
N LYS A 236 -20.90 23.00 -6.93
CA LYS A 236 -21.77 24.10 -6.51
C LYS A 236 -21.09 25.00 -5.49
N LEU A 237 -20.34 24.44 -4.54
CA LEU A 237 -19.57 25.22 -3.57
C LEU A 237 -18.42 25.98 -4.23
N TYR A 238 -17.76 25.37 -5.22
CA TYR A 238 -16.71 26.03 -5.99
C TYR A 238 -17.27 27.26 -6.74
N ILE A 239 -18.35 27.08 -7.51
CA ILE A 239 -18.98 28.19 -8.25
C ILE A 239 -19.42 29.32 -7.33
N ARG A 240 -20.03 29.00 -6.19
CA ARG A 240 -20.61 29.99 -5.29
C ARG A 240 -19.60 30.68 -4.38
N TYR A 241 -18.55 29.97 -3.97
CA TYR A 241 -17.67 30.43 -2.89
C TYR A 241 -16.18 30.24 -3.22
N GLY A 242 -15.79 29.69 -4.38
CA GLY A 242 -14.41 29.38 -4.72
C GLY A 242 -13.81 28.23 -3.88
N ILE A 243 -14.66 27.43 -3.20
CA ILE A 243 -14.20 26.34 -2.33
C ILE A 243 -13.89 25.12 -3.16
N THR A 244 -12.61 24.74 -3.22
CA THR A 244 -12.09 23.60 -4.00
C THR A 244 -12.21 22.25 -3.26
N GLY A 245 -12.59 22.28 -1.96
CA GLY A 245 -12.78 21.06 -1.16
C GLY A 245 -11.51 20.20 -1.04
N VAL A 246 -11.70 18.88 -0.99
CA VAL A 246 -10.59 17.93 -0.85
C VAL A 246 -9.60 18.00 -2.02
N ARG A 247 -10.04 18.36 -3.23
CA ARG A 247 -9.17 18.53 -4.40
C ARG A 247 -8.11 19.62 -4.17
N GLY A 248 -8.53 20.78 -3.73
CA GLY A 248 -7.59 21.86 -3.39
C GLY A 248 -6.73 21.54 -2.17
N GLN A 249 -7.24 20.74 -1.22
CA GLN A 249 -6.45 20.31 -0.07
C GLN A 249 -5.31 19.38 -0.50
N VAL A 250 -5.55 18.37 -1.35
CA VAL A 250 -4.47 17.48 -1.81
C VAL A 250 -3.49 18.20 -2.73
N GLU A 251 -3.97 19.06 -3.62
CA GLU A 251 -3.11 19.86 -4.50
C GLU A 251 -2.18 20.80 -3.70
N ALA A 252 -2.67 21.35 -2.59
CA ALA A 252 -1.88 22.16 -1.66
C ALA A 252 -1.02 21.33 -0.68
N GLY A 253 -0.99 19.99 -0.79
CA GLY A 253 -0.25 19.13 0.12
C GLY A 253 -0.90 18.98 1.50
N LEU A 254 -2.22 18.97 1.57
CA LEU A 254 -3.01 18.77 2.80
C LEU A 254 -2.58 19.67 3.98
N PRO A 255 -2.54 21.00 3.82
CA PRO A 255 -2.00 21.91 4.83
C PRO A 255 -2.74 21.84 6.18
N ALA A 256 -3.99 21.40 6.19
CA ALA A 256 -4.75 21.18 7.41
C ALA A 256 -4.10 20.10 8.31
N VAL A 257 -3.52 19.04 7.71
CA VAL A 257 -2.85 17.96 8.44
C VAL A 257 -1.54 18.46 9.08
N LEU A 258 -0.75 19.27 8.38
CA LEU A 258 0.49 19.83 8.90
C LEU A 258 0.25 20.79 10.08
N ASN A 259 -0.83 21.55 10.03
CA ASN A 259 -1.14 22.54 11.08
C ASN A 259 -1.60 21.89 12.39
N VAL A 260 -2.18 20.69 12.36
CA VAL A 260 -2.55 19.93 13.57
C VAL A 260 -1.31 19.43 14.28
N ASN A 261 -0.34 18.86 13.56
CA ASN A 261 0.90 18.31 14.15
C ASN A 261 1.82 19.38 14.77
N ARG A 262 1.67 20.66 14.43
CA ARG A 262 2.47 21.75 15.05
C ARG A 262 1.93 22.22 16.39
N LYS A 263 0.74 21.78 16.80
CA LYS A 263 0.07 22.20 18.04
C LYS A 263 0.02 21.11 19.11
N SER A 264 0.49 19.92 18.81
CA SER A 264 0.70 18.79 19.72
C SER A 264 2.18 18.64 20.10
#